data_e2f09a7fc2fff23f74f4ecc1c5716d95
#
_entry.id   e2f09a7fc2fff23f74f4ecc1c5716d95
#
_cell.length_a   1.000
_cell.length_b   1.000
_cell.length_c   1.000
_cell.angle_alpha   90.00
_cell.angle_beta   90.00
_cell.angle_gamma   90.00
#
_symmetry.space_group_name_H-M   'P 1'
#
loop_
_entity.id
_entity.type
_entity.pdbx_description
1 polymer ?
#
loop_
_entity_poly.entity_id
_entity_poly.type
_entity_poly.pdbx_seq_one_letter_code
_entity_poly.pdbx_strand_id
1 'polypeptide(L)'
;AQAMQRTRTNPRYLPDVVLPAGVSVVSGPLAAALPGADLLIIGTPMAGLRSTLHTLAQAKVTAPVAWLCKGFEAPTAADALGLMAHEVAAQVAPGLQCGALSGPSFALEVGRAQTICFVAASAHAAVRAALQAAFHSPALRVYANADIVGVEVGGAVKNVMAIAAGLCDGLALGLNARAALLTRGLAEMTRLGVALGAKVETFMGLSGMGDLLLTATGDLSRNRKVGLLLAQGLSQEAAVQSLGHVAEGVYSARTVVQRAQALGVEMPIAMAVVQLLDGTASPQQVLHALMGRDPKGEYV
;
A
#
# COMPACT_ATOMS: atom_id res chain seq x y z
N ALA A 1 -5.29 -22.03 -7.51
CA ALA A 1 -6.51 -22.07 -8.33
C ALA A 1 -7.32 -23.35 -8.08
N GLN A 2 -6.79 -24.56 -8.30
CA GLN A 2 -7.53 -25.84 -8.18
C GLN A 2 -8.24 -26.02 -6.81
N ALA A 3 -7.57 -25.70 -5.68
CA ALA A 3 -8.20 -25.75 -4.37
C ALA A 3 -9.40 -24.79 -4.30
N MET A 4 -9.24 -23.55 -4.76
CA MET A 4 -10.31 -22.54 -4.77
C MET A 4 -11.48 -22.93 -5.66
N GLN A 5 -11.22 -23.57 -6.81
CA GLN A 5 -12.29 -24.12 -7.68
C GLN A 5 -13.14 -25.15 -6.95
N ARG A 6 -12.49 -26.06 -6.20
CA ARG A 6 -13.15 -27.14 -5.49
C ARG A 6 -13.85 -26.68 -4.20
N THR A 7 -13.17 -25.85 -3.39
CA THR A 7 -13.68 -25.44 -2.07
C THR A 7 -14.51 -24.18 -2.09
N ARG A 8 -14.49 -23.42 -3.17
CA ARG A 8 -15.11 -22.11 -3.29
C ARG A 8 -14.64 -21.12 -2.22
N THR A 9 -13.44 -21.31 -1.66
CA THR A 9 -12.80 -20.44 -0.68
C THR A 9 -11.34 -20.19 -1.07
N ASN A 10 -10.71 -19.16 -0.48
CA ASN A 10 -9.27 -19.01 -0.54
C ASN A 10 -8.66 -19.54 0.77
N PRO A 11 -8.31 -20.85 0.85
CA PRO A 11 -7.98 -21.48 2.12
C PRO A 11 -6.71 -20.92 2.79
N ARG A 12 -5.86 -20.24 2.02
CA ARG A 12 -4.62 -19.66 2.56
C ARG A 12 -4.81 -18.27 3.15
N TYR A 13 -5.66 -17.43 2.55
CA TYR A 13 -5.74 -16.01 2.89
C TYR A 13 -7.10 -15.58 3.43
N LEU A 14 -8.18 -16.27 3.05
CA LEU A 14 -9.56 -15.99 3.44
C LEU A 14 -10.34 -17.31 3.58
N PRO A 15 -9.97 -18.17 4.55
CA PRO A 15 -10.56 -19.52 4.66
C PRO A 15 -12.08 -19.48 4.95
N ASP A 16 -12.54 -18.47 5.68
CA ASP A 16 -13.92 -18.35 6.14
C ASP A 16 -14.82 -17.59 5.16
N VAL A 17 -14.29 -17.17 3.99
CA VAL A 17 -15.05 -16.42 2.98
C VAL A 17 -15.35 -17.31 1.79
N VAL A 18 -16.64 -17.59 1.58
CA VAL A 18 -17.10 -18.36 0.43
C VAL A 18 -17.25 -17.44 -0.79
N LEU A 19 -16.67 -17.85 -1.91
CA LEU A 19 -16.79 -17.12 -3.18
C LEU A 19 -18.25 -17.16 -3.68
N PRO A 20 -18.84 -16.00 -4.02
CA PRO A 20 -20.18 -15.94 -4.61
C PRO A 20 -20.33 -16.82 -5.84
N ALA A 21 -21.54 -17.34 -6.11
CA ALA A 21 -21.81 -18.27 -7.21
C ALA A 21 -21.36 -17.73 -8.58
N GLY A 22 -21.51 -16.41 -8.80
CA GLY A 22 -21.10 -15.75 -10.04
C GLY A 22 -19.58 -15.63 -10.25
N VAL A 23 -18.75 -15.95 -9.24
CA VAL A 23 -17.29 -15.88 -9.36
C VAL A 23 -16.76 -17.18 -9.96
N SER A 24 -16.13 -17.11 -11.13
CA SER A 24 -15.39 -18.21 -11.74
C SER A 24 -13.91 -18.14 -11.38
N VAL A 25 -13.33 -19.27 -10.98
CA VAL A 25 -11.89 -19.38 -10.72
C VAL A 25 -11.24 -20.04 -11.93
N VAL A 26 -10.39 -19.32 -12.63
CA VAL A 26 -9.70 -19.80 -13.83
C VAL A 26 -8.21 -20.01 -13.51
N SER A 27 -7.61 -21.05 -14.08
CA SER A 27 -6.18 -21.30 -14.03
C SER A 27 -5.64 -21.42 -15.45
N GLY A 28 -4.43 -20.92 -15.68
CA GLY A 28 -3.81 -20.94 -17.00
C GLY A 28 -3.19 -19.59 -17.37
N PRO A 29 -2.79 -19.42 -18.65
CA PRO A 29 -2.24 -18.15 -19.11
C PRO A 29 -3.25 -17.01 -18.96
N LEU A 30 -2.79 -15.86 -18.43
CA LEU A 30 -3.63 -14.68 -18.22
C LEU A 30 -4.35 -14.25 -19.52
N ALA A 31 -3.65 -14.28 -20.64
CA ALA A 31 -4.19 -13.88 -21.94
C ALA A 31 -5.48 -14.63 -22.34
N ALA A 32 -5.66 -15.87 -21.87
CA ALA A 32 -6.87 -16.66 -22.17
C ALA A 32 -8.10 -16.19 -21.36
N ALA A 33 -7.90 -15.44 -20.28
CA ALA A 33 -8.98 -14.94 -19.43
C ALA A 33 -9.40 -13.49 -19.75
N LEU A 34 -8.73 -12.81 -20.70
CA LEU A 34 -8.97 -11.40 -20.99
C LEU A 34 -10.16 -11.10 -21.92
N PRO A 35 -10.52 -11.96 -22.91
CA PRO A 35 -11.57 -11.62 -23.86
C PRO A 35 -12.92 -11.35 -23.19
N GLY A 36 -13.55 -10.23 -23.55
CA GLY A 36 -14.88 -9.86 -23.05
C GLY A 36 -14.88 -9.20 -21.65
N ALA A 37 -13.72 -8.90 -21.09
CA ALA A 37 -13.66 -8.20 -19.82
C ALA A 37 -13.96 -6.69 -20.00
N ASP A 38 -14.91 -6.17 -19.22
CA ASP A 38 -15.26 -4.74 -19.17
C ASP A 38 -14.36 -3.94 -18.23
N LEU A 39 -13.72 -4.61 -17.26
CA LEU A 39 -12.81 -4.04 -16.28
C LEU A 39 -11.83 -5.12 -15.81
N LEU A 40 -10.57 -4.76 -15.67
CA LEU A 40 -9.53 -5.66 -15.16
C LEU A 40 -8.96 -5.13 -13.82
N ILE A 41 -8.93 -6.02 -12.82
CA ILE A 41 -8.34 -5.70 -11.51
C ILE A 41 -7.10 -6.55 -11.28
N ILE A 42 -5.94 -5.90 -11.15
CA ILE A 42 -4.67 -6.54 -10.84
C ILE A 42 -4.53 -6.65 -9.32
N GLY A 43 -4.64 -7.88 -8.81
CA GLY A 43 -4.52 -8.19 -7.38
C GLY A 43 -3.15 -8.78 -6.99
N THR A 44 -2.13 -8.70 -7.85
CA THR A 44 -0.78 -9.15 -7.53
C THR A 44 -0.08 -8.20 -6.54
N PRO A 45 0.92 -8.66 -5.78
CA PRO A 45 1.87 -7.75 -5.13
C PRO A 45 2.58 -6.85 -6.15
N MET A 46 3.18 -5.76 -5.68
CA MET A 46 3.90 -4.79 -6.53
C MET A 46 4.94 -5.47 -7.44
N ALA A 47 5.65 -6.49 -6.95
CA ALA A 47 6.62 -7.26 -7.71
C ALA A 47 6.05 -7.98 -8.96
N GLY A 48 4.74 -8.24 -8.98
CA GLY A 48 4.06 -8.88 -10.12
C GLY A 48 3.41 -7.89 -11.10
N LEU A 49 3.40 -6.60 -10.77
CA LEU A 49 2.67 -5.60 -11.54
C LEU A 49 3.23 -5.42 -12.96
N ARG A 50 4.55 -5.23 -13.08
CA ARG A 50 5.24 -4.99 -14.37
C ARG A 50 4.96 -6.09 -15.38
N SER A 51 5.14 -7.34 -14.99
CA SER A 51 4.93 -8.49 -15.88
C SER A 51 3.45 -8.63 -16.27
N THR A 52 2.54 -8.34 -15.35
CA THR A 52 1.10 -8.37 -15.63
C THR A 52 0.74 -7.27 -16.63
N LEU A 53 1.15 -6.03 -16.40
CA LEU A 53 0.90 -4.91 -17.32
C LEU A 53 1.49 -5.16 -18.72
N HIS A 54 2.70 -5.73 -18.79
CA HIS A 54 3.32 -6.10 -20.06
C HIS A 54 2.45 -7.13 -20.82
N THR A 55 1.95 -8.16 -20.14
CA THR A 55 1.04 -9.16 -20.73
C THR A 55 -0.25 -8.51 -21.25
N LEU A 56 -0.86 -7.58 -20.48
CA LEU A 56 -2.06 -6.87 -20.90
C LEU A 56 -1.80 -5.99 -22.12
N ALA A 57 -0.66 -5.30 -22.17
CA ALA A 57 -0.27 -4.49 -23.32
C ALA A 57 -0.05 -5.33 -24.57
N GLN A 58 0.63 -6.49 -24.46
CA GLN A 58 0.81 -7.43 -25.57
C GLN A 58 -0.53 -7.99 -26.08
N ALA A 59 -1.47 -8.23 -25.18
CA ALA A 59 -2.81 -8.69 -25.53
C ALA A 59 -3.71 -7.58 -26.11
N LYS A 60 -3.19 -6.35 -26.23
CA LYS A 60 -3.90 -5.16 -26.74
C LYS A 60 -5.23 -4.91 -26.02
N VAL A 61 -5.22 -5.06 -24.70
CA VAL A 61 -6.39 -4.80 -23.85
C VAL A 61 -6.86 -3.36 -24.01
N THR A 62 -8.17 -3.17 -24.17
CA THR A 62 -8.83 -1.86 -24.26
C THR A 62 -9.68 -1.53 -23.04
N ALA A 63 -10.04 -2.55 -22.26
CA ALA A 63 -10.78 -2.37 -21.01
C ALA A 63 -9.98 -1.56 -19.99
N PRO A 64 -10.64 -0.75 -19.14
CA PRO A 64 -9.99 -0.10 -18.00
C PRO A 64 -9.27 -1.10 -17.12
N VAL A 65 -8.09 -0.72 -16.61
CA VAL A 65 -7.27 -1.54 -15.73
C VAL A 65 -7.05 -0.83 -14.41
N ALA A 66 -7.20 -1.52 -13.28
CA ALA A 66 -6.82 -0.98 -11.98
C ALA A 66 -6.03 -1.99 -11.16
N TRP A 67 -5.14 -1.51 -10.31
CA TRP A 67 -4.37 -2.33 -9.37
C TRP A 67 -4.77 -2.07 -7.93
N LEU A 68 -4.54 -3.09 -7.09
CA LEU A 68 -4.74 -3.05 -5.65
C LEU A 68 -3.41 -2.97 -4.88
N CYS A 69 -2.28 -3.27 -5.54
CA CYS A 69 -0.97 -3.26 -4.91
C CYS A 69 -0.62 -1.85 -4.41
N LYS A 70 0.15 -1.83 -3.32
CA LYS A 70 0.62 -0.60 -2.67
C LYS A 70 2.13 -0.72 -2.49
N GLY A 71 2.85 0.39 -2.58
CA GLY A 71 4.30 0.40 -2.43
C GLY A 71 5.01 0.77 -3.73
N PHE A 72 6.27 0.39 -3.80
CA PHE A 72 7.15 0.68 -4.93
C PHE A 72 7.67 -0.63 -5.53
N GLU A 73 7.87 -0.63 -6.83
CA GLU A 73 8.68 -1.65 -7.49
C GLU A 73 10.12 -1.53 -7.00
N ALA A 74 10.78 -2.66 -6.77
CA ALA A 74 12.20 -2.64 -6.41
C ALA A 74 13.05 -2.02 -7.54
N PRO A 75 14.13 -1.29 -7.23
CA PRO A 75 15.04 -0.78 -8.23
C PRO A 75 15.56 -1.89 -9.16
N THR A 76 15.57 -1.62 -10.46
CA THR A 76 16.03 -2.58 -11.49
C THR A 76 17.54 -2.46 -11.76
N ALA A 77 18.18 -1.41 -11.26
CA ALA A 77 19.63 -1.16 -11.33
C ALA A 77 20.09 -0.48 -10.04
N ALA A 78 21.39 -0.54 -9.76
CA ALA A 78 21.97 -0.03 -8.52
C ALA A 78 21.68 1.46 -8.26
N ASP A 79 21.67 2.26 -9.31
CA ASP A 79 21.42 3.73 -9.24
C ASP A 79 19.98 4.13 -9.55
N ALA A 80 19.10 3.16 -9.79
CA ALA A 80 17.70 3.43 -10.09
C ALA A 80 16.88 3.62 -8.81
N LEU A 81 15.90 4.51 -8.87
CA LEU A 81 14.87 4.61 -7.83
C LEU A 81 13.74 3.62 -8.11
N GLY A 82 13.19 3.03 -7.07
CA GLY A 82 12.01 2.21 -7.18
C GLY A 82 10.80 3.02 -7.68
N LEU A 83 9.96 2.43 -8.52
CA LEU A 83 8.88 3.09 -9.23
C LEU A 83 7.52 2.89 -8.56
N MET A 84 6.67 3.90 -8.62
CA MET A 84 5.24 3.76 -8.32
C MET A 84 4.53 3.00 -9.43
N ALA A 85 3.34 2.46 -9.13
CA ALA A 85 2.61 1.63 -10.07
C ALA A 85 2.25 2.36 -11.37
N HIS A 86 1.84 3.63 -11.31
CA HIS A 86 1.55 4.43 -12.51
C HIS A 86 2.81 4.73 -13.33
N GLU A 87 3.99 4.87 -12.70
CA GLU A 87 5.27 5.05 -13.40
C GLU A 87 5.66 3.75 -14.14
N VAL A 88 5.45 2.59 -13.50
CA VAL A 88 5.62 1.27 -14.15
C VAL A 88 4.68 1.14 -15.35
N ALA A 89 3.41 1.51 -15.20
CA ALA A 89 2.42 1.45 -16.29
C ALA A 89 2.83 2.35 -17.46
N ALA A 90 3.29 3.57 -17.20
CA ALA A 90 3.77 4.48 -18.23
C ALA A 90 4.97 3.92 -19.02
N GLN A 91 5.84 3.13 -18.36
CA GLN A 91 6.99 2.51 -19.05
C GLN A 91 6.63 1.32 -19.92
N VAL A 92 5.76 0.40 -19.44
CA VAL A 92 5.55 -0.91 -20.10
C VAL A 92 4.22 -1.03 -20.81
N ALA A 93 3.26 -0.15 -20.51
CA ALA A 93 1.90 -0.21 -21.03
C ALA A 93 1.29 1.19 -21.26
N PRO A 94 1.97 2.13 -21.93
CA PRO A 94 1.55 3.55 -22.06
C PRO A 94 0.18 3.71 -22.75
N GLY A 95 -0.27 2.72 -23.51
CA GLY A 95 -1.58 2.73 -24.17
C GLY A 95 -2.75 2.25 -23.30
N LEU A 96 -2.50 1.70 -22.12
CA LEU A 96 -3.57 1.26 -21.24
C LEU A 96 -4.14 2.41 -20.40
N GLN A 97 -5.45 2.49 -20.30
CA GLN A 97 -6.11 3.38 -19.35
C GLN A 97 -6.10 2.72 -17.97
N CYS A 98 -5.23 3.22 -17.10
CA CYS A 98 -4.94 2.59 -15.83
C CYS A 98 -5.33 3.46 -14.62
N GLY A 99 -5.50 2.79 -13.47
CA GLY A 99 -5.74 3.45 -12.18
C GLY A 99 -5.48 2.54 -10.99
N ALA A 100 -5.73 3.05 -9.81
CA ALA A 100 -5.63 2.34 -8.55
C ALA A 100 -6.99 2.29 -7.85
N LEU A 101 -7.30 1.17 -7.21
CA LEU A 101 -8.37 1.07 -6.22
C LEU A 101 -7.71 0.90 -4.85
N SER A 102 -7.86 1.90 -3.98
CA SER A 102 -7.14 2.00 -2.71
C SER A 102 -8.06 2.49 -1.59
N GLY A 103 -7.53 2.67 -0.39
CA GLY A 103 -8.26 3.13 0.80
C GLY A 103 -8.18 2.14 1.95
N PRO A 104 -8.83 2.46 3.09
CA PRO A 104 -8.84 1.62 4.28
C PRO A 104 -9.64 0.34 4.03
N SER A 105 -8.95 -0.80 3.93
CA SER A 105 -9.60 -2.07 3.54
C SER A 105 -8.79 -3.30 3.95
N PHE A 106 -9.14 -3.90 5.06
CA PHE A 106 -8.65 -5.25 5.35
C PHE A 106 -9.45 -6.28 4.54
N ALA A 107 -8.75 -7.20 3.88
CA ALA A 107 -9.37 -8.20 3.01
C ALA A 107 -10.44 -9.05 3.71
N LEU A 108 -10.26 -9.33 5.01
CA LEU A 108 -11.23 -10.08 5.80
C LEU A 108 -12.55 -9.30 5.98
N GLU A 109 -12.46 -8.00 6.24
CA GLU A 109 -13.64 -7.13 6.39
C GLU A 109 -14.39 -6.98 5.07
N VAL A 110 -13.64 -6.80 3.96
CA VAL A 110 -14.22 -6.81 2.60
C VAL A 110 -14.95 -8.12 2.32
N GLY A 111 -14.29 -9.25 2.60
CA GLY A 111 -14.86 -10.57 2.36
C GLY A 111 -16.11 -10.89 3.22
N ARG A 112 -16.25 -10.23 4.37
CA ARG A 112 -17.43 -10.31 5.25
C ARG A 112 -18.50 -9.29 4.92
N ALA A 113 -18.37 -8.56 3.81
CA ALA A 113 -19.27 -7.49 3.38
C ALA A 113 -19.53 -6.42 4.46
N GLN A 114 -18.52 -6.12 5.30
CA GLN A 114 -18.58 -5.00 6.23
C GLN A 114 -18.57 -3.67 5.46
N THR A 115 -19.09 -2.60 6.06
CA THR A 115 -19.13 -1.29 5.41
C THR A 115 -17.72 -0.73 5.18
N ILE A 116 -17.37 -0.45 3.93
CA ILE A 116 -16.04 -0.03 3.51
C ILE A 116 -16.13 1.12 2.52
N CYS A 117 -15.10 1.97 2.53
CA CYS A 117 -14.92 3.04 1.56
C CYS A 117 -13.62 2.83 0.77
N PHE A 118 -13.73 2.88 -0.55
CA PHE A 118 -12.57 2.88 -1.46
C PHE A 118 -12.40 4.20 -2.19
N VAL A 119 -11.22 4.42 -2.72
CA VAL A 119 -10.87 5.49 -3.65
C VAL A 119 -10.50 4.87 -5.00
N ALA A 120 -11.25 5.24 -6.03
CA ALA A 120 -10.92 4.96 -7.43
C ALA A 120 -10.05 6.11 -7.95
N ALA A 121 -8.74 5.88 -8.07
CA ALA A 121 -7.77 6.90 -8.47
C ALA A 121 -7.25 6.66 -9.89
N SER A 122 -7.37 7.67 -10.74
CA SER A 122 -6.81 7.65 -12.09
C SER A 122 -6.83 9.05 -12.71
N ALA A 123 -5.87 9.36 -13.58
CA ALA A 123 -5.96 10.52 -14.46
C ALA A 123 -7.13 10.38 -15.48
N HIS A 124 -7.49 9.16 -15.86
CA HIS A 124 -8.55 8.86 -16.82
C HIS A 124 -9.93 8.81 -16.15
N ALA A 125 -10.84 9.68 -16.54
CA ALA A 125 -12.21 9.71 -16.01
C ALA A 125 -12.97 8.39 -16.23
N ALA A 126 -12.76 7.75 -17.38
CA ALA A 126 -13.40 6.47 -17.73
C ALA A 126 -13.01 5.35 -16.74
N VAL A 127 -11.76 5.29 -16.29
CA VAL A 127 -11.29 4.32 -15.28
C VAL A 127 -12.00 4.56 -13.94
N ARG A 128 -12.07 5.82 -13.50
CA ARG A 128 -12.76 6.17 -12.24
C ARG A 128 -14.24 5.80 -12.29
N ALA A 129 -14.91 6.11 -13.40
CA ALA A 129 -16.32 5.77 -13.61
C ALA A 129 -16.56 4.26 -13.64
N ALA A 130 -15.71 3.49 -14.35
CA ALA A 130 -15.80 2.03 -14.40
C ALA A 130 -15.64 1.40 -13.00
N LEU A 131 -14.67 1.87 -12.21
CA LEU A 131 -14.47 1.41 -10.84
C LEU A 131 -15.66 1.75 -9.92
N GLN A 132 -16.22 2.97 -10.04
CA GLN A 132 -17.42 3.33 -9.30
C GLN A 132 -18.62 2.46 -9.69
N ALA A 133 -18.86 2.27 -10.98
CA ALA A 133 -19.98 1.45 -11.46
C ALA A 133 -19.85 -0.02 -11.02
N ALA A 134 -18.62 -0.58 -11.04
CA ALA A 134 -18.40 -1.97 -10.69
C ALA A 134 -18.47 -2.27 -9.18
N PHE A 135 -18.03 -1.34 -8.34
CA PHE A 135 -17.84 -1.62 -6.91
C PHE A 135 -18.78 -0.87 -5.98
N HIS A 136 -19.42 0.23 -6.41
CA HIS A 136 -20.32 0.97 -5.53
C HIS A 136 -21.55 0.14 -5.18
N SER A 137 -21.84 -0.01 -3.89
CA SER A 137 -22.96 -0.79 -3.36
C SER A 137 -23.40 -0.24 -2.00
N PRO A 138 -24.51 -0.71 -1.41
CA PRO A 138 -24.92 -0.30 -0.06
C PRO A 138 -23.85 -0.56 1.02
N ALA A 139 -23.01 -1.59 0.87
CA ALA A 139 -21.95 -1.91 1.81
C ALA A 139 -20.58 -1.33 1.42
N LEU A 140 -20.39 -0.93 0.16
CA LEU A 140 -19.11 -0.47 -0.36
C LEU A 140 -19.26 0.85 -1.11
N ARG A 141 -18.67 1.91 -0.56
CA ARG A 141 -18.69 3.24 -1.15
C ARG A 141 -17.40 3.54 -1.91
N VAL A 142 -17.52 4.02 -3.16
CA VAL A 142 -16.35 4.33 -4.00
C VAL A 142 -16.32 5.82 -4.33
N TYR A 143 -15.22 6.48 -3.94
CA TYR A 143 -14.96 7.90 -4.22
C TYR A 143 -13.97 8.04 -5.36
N ALA A 144 -14.25 8.90 -6.33
CA ALA A 144 -13.33 9.19 -7.41
C ALA A 144 -12.25 10.19 -6.98
N ASN A 145 -11.00 9.96 -7.40
CA ASN A 145 -9.90 10.90 -7.22
C ASN A 145 -9.06 10.95 -8.51
N ALA A 146 -8.72 12.15 -8.99
CA ALA A 146 -7.84 12.31 -10.15
C ALA A 146 -6.34 12.27 -9.77
N ASP A 147 -6.01 12.41 -8.49
CA ASP A 147 -4.64 12.40 -7.97
C ASP A 147 -4.18 10.97 -7.68
N ILE A 148 -3.75 10.27 -8.72
CA ILE A 148 -3.21 8.91 -8.60
C ILE A 148 -1.89 8.90 -7.80
N VAL A 149 -1.06 9.94 -7.94
CA VAL A 149 0.22 10.06 -7.24
C VAL A 149 -0.01 10.09 -5.73
N GLY A 150 -0.91 10.96 -5.25
CA GLY A 150 -1.22 11.06 -3.83
C GLY A 150 -1.80 9.77 -3.25
N VAL A 151 -2.67 9.10 -4.01
CA VAL A 151 -3.27 7.82 -3.58
C VAL A 151 -2.21 6.71 -3.48
N GLU A 152 -1.27 6.63 -4.40
CA GLU A 152 -0.19 5.63 -4.38
C GLU A 152 0.84 5.92 -3.29
N VAL A 153 1.26 7.19 -3.13
CA VAL A 153 2.17 7.59 -2.05
C VAL A 153 1.55 7.31 -0.68
N GLY A 154 0.28 7.68 -0.49
CA GLY A 154 -0.46 7.37 0.72
C GLY A 154 -0.46 5.88 1.03
N GLY A 155 -0.80 5.05 0.03
CA GLY A 155 -0.82 3.59 0.15
C GLY A 155 0.55 2.97 0.46
N ALA A 156 1.64 3.53 -0.06
CA ALA A 156 3.00 3.04 0.17
C ALA A 156 3.54 3.46 1.54
N VAL A 157 3.50 4.76 1.85
CA VAL A 157 4.13 5.33 3.06
C VAL A 157 3.39 4.91 4.32
N LYS A 158 2.06 4.78 4.29
CA LYS A 158 1.29 4.28 5.45
C LYS A 158 1.81 2.96 6.01
N ASN A 159 2.29 2.07 5.14
CA ASN A 159 2.82 0.77 5.54
C ASN A 159 4.12 0.91 6.34
N VAL A 160 4.96 1.87 5.98
CA VAL A 160 6.18 2.22 6.72
C VAL A 160 5.82 2.83 8.08
N MET A 161 4.87 3.76 8.10
CA MET A 161 4.39 4.39 9.34
C MET A 161 3.71 3.37 10.28
N ALA A 162 3.05 2.35 9.74
CA ALA A 162 2.47 1.28 10.53
C ALA A 162 3.54 0.42 11.23
N ILE A 163 4.72 0.22 10.64
CA ILE A 163 5.86 -0.42 11.31
C ILE A 163 6.30 0.44 12.51
N ALA A 164 6.45 1.77 12.31
CA ALA A 164 6.79 2.69 13.38
C ALA A 164 5.73 2.70 14.52
N ALA A 165 4.44 2.65 14.17
CA ALA A 165 3.36 2.56 15.16
C ALA A 165 3.42 1.25 15.96
N GLY A 166 3.70 0.12 15.29
CA GLY A 166 3.90 -1.16 15.94
C GLY A 166 5.10 -1.16 16.90
N LEU A 167 6.20 -0.48 16.52
CA LEU A 167 7.34 -0.27 17.40
C LEU A 167 6.96 0.55 18.64
N CYS A 168 6.25 1.66 18.45
CA CYS A 168 5.75 2.52 19.53
C CYS A 168 4.90 1.73 20.53
N ASP A 169 3.98 0.90 20.03
CA ASP A 169 3.14 0.03 20.86
C ASP A 169 3.96 -1.04 21.57
N GLY A 170 4.91 -1.68 20.88
CA GLY A 170 5.77 -2.73 21.45
C GLY A 170 6.73 -2.23 22.53
N LEU A 171 7.15 -0.95 22.46
CA LEU A 171 7.93 -0.27 23.48
C LEU A 171 7.05 0.32 24.62
N ALA A 172 5.73 0.10 24.59
CA ALA A 172 4.77 0.61 25.57
C ALA A 172 4.85 2.13 25.79
N LEU A 173 5.10 2.93 24.72
CA LEU A 173 5.25 4.39 24.83
C LEU A 173 3.92 5.13 25.08
N GLY A 174 2.80 4.43 24.97
CA GLY A 174 1.47 4.94 25.25
C GLY A 174 0.77 5.62 24.08
N LEU A 175 -0.50 5.97 24.30
CA LEU A 175 -1.40 6.48 23.24
C LEU A 175 -1.02 7.88 22.76
N ASN A 176 -0.48 8.74 23.66
CA ASN A 176 -0.04 10.08 23.28
C ASN A 176 1.13 10.03 22.29
N ALA A 177 2.11 9.16 22.52
CA ALA A 177 3.25 8.96 21.62
C ALA A 177 2.77 8.41 20.27
N ARG A 178 1.83 7.45 20.26
CA ARG A 178 1.25 6.91 19.04
C ARG A 178 0.49 7.98 18.25
N ALA A 179 -0.32 8.82 18.91
CA ALA A 179 -1.03 9.91 18.25
C ALA A 179 -0.06 10.91 17.62
N ALA A 180 0.97 11.33 18.35
CA ALA A 180 2.03 12.22 17.84
C ALA A 180 2.76 11.57 16.64
N LEU A 181 3.13 10.30 16.74
CA LEU A 181 3.78 9.56 15.66
C LEU A 181 2.93 9.55 14.38
N LEU A 182 1.63 9.27 14.48
CA LEU A 182 0.73 9.21 13.33
C LEU A 182 0.53 10.59 12.69
N THR A 183 0.39 11.64 13.50
CA THR A 183 0.29 13.03 13.01
C THR A 183 1.56 13.44 12.27
N ARG A 184 2.74 13.16 12.85
CA ARG A 184 4.01 13.47 12.20
C ARG A 184 4.27 12.58 10.98
N GLY A 185 3.89 11.31 11.04
CA GLY A 185 3.98 10.39 9.91
C GLY A 185 3.10 10.83 8.72
N LEU A 186 1.89 11.34 8.99
CA LEU A 186 1.03 11.93 7.96
C LEU A 186 1.68 13.19 7.35
N ALA A 187 2.33 14.02 8.15
CA ALA A 187 3.07 15.18 7.64
C ALA A 187 4.26 14.78 6.76
N GLU A 188 5.02 13.73 7.12
CA GLU A 188 6.09 13.18 6.27
C GLU A 188 5.53 12.66 4.93
N MET A 189 4.46 11.88 5.00
CA MET A 189 3.76 11.35 3.82
C MET A 189 3.31 12.47 2.89
N THR A 190 2.72 13.54 3.45
CA THR A 190 2.23 14.69 2.69
C THR A 190 3.38 15.43 2.01
N ARG A 191 4.49 15.68 2.72
CA ARG A 191 5.66 16.35 2.14
C ARG A 191 6.24 15.57 0.97
N LEU A 192 6.45 14.26 1.13
CA LEU A 192 6.93 13.43 0.03
C LEU A 192 5.95 13.44 -1.15
N GLY A 193 4.66 13.29 -0.87
CA GLY A 193 3.66 13.25 -1.92
C GLY A 193 3.58 14.56 -2.71
N VAL A 194 3.60 15.71 -2.03
CA VAL A 194 3.60 17.02 -2.68
C VAL A 194 4.86 17.22 -3.53
N ALA A 195 6.02 16.81 -3.04
CA ALA A 195 7.26 16.84 -3.81
C ALA A 195 7.23 15.93 -5.06
N LEU A 196 6.40 14.88 -5.04
CA LEU A 196 6.14 13.99 -6.18
C LEU A 196 4.98 14.48 -7.07
N GLY A 197 4.38 15.64 -6.79
CA GLY A 197 3.30 16.25 -7.59
C GLY A 197 1.88 15.91 -7.12
N ALA A 198 1.71 15.30 -5.96
CA ALA A 198 0.40 15.02 -5.38
C ALA A 198 -0.24 16.27 -4.74
N LYS A 199 -1.55 16.17 -4.46
CA LYS A 199 -2.34 17.20 -3.80
C LYS A 199 -2.39 16.95 -2.29
N VAL A 200 -2.26 18.01 -1.48
CA VAL A 200 -2.33 17.92 -0.01
C VAL A 200 -3.65 17.29 0.45
N GLU A 201 -4.75 17.64 -0.18
CA GLU A 201 -6.10 17.19 0.18
C GLU A 201 -6.24 15.66 0.09
N THR A 202 -5.49 15.01 -0.82
CA THR A 202 -5.50 13.54 -0.95
C THR A 202 -5.03 12.86 0.33
N PHE A 203 -4.06 13.45 1.04
CA PHE A 203 -3.53 12.89 2.28
C PHE A 203 -4.47 13.08 3.49
N MET A 204 -5.35 14.07 3.47
CA MET A 204 -6.40 14.26 4.48
C MET A 204 -7.60 13.33 4.26
N GLY A 205 -7.65 12.62 3.13
CA GLY A 205 -8.73 11.72 2.74
C GLY A 205 -8.50 10.25 3.11
N LEU A 206 -9.30 9.39 2.47
CA LEU A 206 -9.31 7.94 2.73
C LEU A 206 -7.97 7.26 2.40
N SER A 207 -7.31 7.64 1.31
CA SER A 207 -6.04 7.02 0.90
C SER A 207 -4.82 7.53 1.67
N GLY A 208 -4.94 8.63 2.39
CA GLY A 208 -3.91 9.15 3.29
C GLY A 208 -4.24 8.81 4.75
N MET A 209 -4.87 9.75 5.46
CA MET A 209 -5.19 9.63 6.89
C MET A 209 -6.03 8.38 7.19
N GLY A 210 -7.08 8.09 6.41
CA GLY A 210 -7.97 6.95 6.68
C GLY A 210 -7.23 5.61 6.65
N ASP A 211 -6.46 5.36 5.59
CA ASP A 211 -5.71 4.12 5.42
C ASP A 211 -4.50 4.04 6.37
N LEU A 212 -3.89 5.18 6.72
CA LEU A 212 -2.85 5.26 7.76
C LEU A 212 -3.40 4.85 9.12
N LEU A 213 -4.51 5.45 9.57
CA LEU A 213 -5.13 5.14 10.86
C LEU A 213 -5.49 3.66 10.94
N LEU A 214 -6.20 3.12 9.95
CA LEU A 214 -6.57 1.72 9.93
C LEU A 214 -5.34 0.81 10.03
N THR A 215 -4.30 1.10 9.23
CA THR A 215 -3.12 0.22 9.15
C THR A 215 -2.24 0.31 10.40
N ALA A 216 -2.15 1.48 11.01
CA ALA A 216 -1.33 1.73 12.19
C ALA A 216 -1.98 1.28 13.52
N THR A 217 -3.31 1.16 13.56
CA THR A 217 -4.04 0.80 14.80
C THR A 217 -4.69 -0.57 14.75
N GLY A 218 -4.96 -1.10 13.55
CA GLY A 218 -5.70 -2.36 13.39
C GLY A 218 -4.83 -3.59 13.66
N ASP A 219 -5.39 -4.57 14.37
CA ASP A 219 -4.70 -5.83 14.71
C ASP A 219 -4.48 -6.76 13.51
N LEU A 220 -5.19 -6.54 12.42
CA LEU A 220 -4.98 -7.26 11.17
C LEU A 220 -3.78 -6.74 10.36
N SER A 221 -3.19 -5.60 10.77
CA SER A 221 -2.07 -4.99 10.07
C SER A 221 -0.78 -5.79 10.23
N ARG A 222 -0.31 -6.38 9.14
CA ARG A 222 0.98 -7.09 9.10
C ARG A 222 2.16 -6.16 9.35
N ASN A 223 2.11 -4.94 8.82
CA ASN A 223 3.17 -3.96 9.01
C ASN A 223 3.28 -3.52 10.49
N ARG A 224 2.15 -3.29 11.17
CA ARG A 224 2.14 -3.02 12.60
C ARG A 224 2.71 -4.21 13.39
N LYS A 225 2.37 -5.44 13.02
CA LYS A 225 2.92 -6.65 13.64
C LYS A 225 4.45 -6.76 13.47
N VAL A 226 4.99 -6.39 12.30
CA VAL A 226 6.46 -6.30 12.13
C VAL A 226 7.05 -5.36 13.18
N GLY A 227 6.50 -4.16 13.34
CA GLY A 227 6.98 -3.20 14.34
C GLY A 227 6.95 -3.74 15.78
N LEU A 228 5.88 -4.45 16.16
CA LEU A 228 5.78 -5.13 17.46
C LEU A 228 6.89 -6.17 17.67
N LEU A 229 7.20 -6.96 16.64
CA LEU A 229 8.24 -7.99 16.70
C LEU A 229 9.65 -7.39 16.75
N LEU A 230 9.90 -6.30 16.00
CA LEU A 230 11.16 -5.54 16.09
C LEU A 230 11.37 -4.95 17.48
N ALA A 231 10.30 -4.47 18.15
CA ALA A 231 10.36 -3.99 19.53
C ALA A 231 10.77 -5.08 20.51
N GLN A 232 10.46 -6.34 20.22
CA GLN A 232 10.85 -7.51 20.99
C GLN A 232 12.29 -7.97 20.71
N GLY A 233 13.00 -7.28 19.80
CA GLY A 233 14.39 -7.59 19.45
C GLY A 233 14.56 -8.62 18.32
N LEU A 234 13.50 -9.00 17.60
CA LEU A 234 13.64 -9.85 16.42
C LEU A 234 14.30 -9.10 15.28
N SER A 235 15.09 -9.82 14.46
CA SER A 235 15.58 -9.27 13.19
C SER A 235 14.43 -9.10 12.17
N GLN A 236 14.66 -8.29 11.12
CA GLN A 236 13.71 -8.14 10.02
C GLN A 236 13.30 -9.50 9.45
N GLU A 237 14.27 -10.38 9.18
CA GLU A 237 14.04 -11.70 8.57
C GLU A 237 13.17 -12.58 9.48
N ALA A 238 13.51 -12.64 10.78
CA ALA A 238 12.74 -13.42 11.76
C ALA A 238 11.32 -12.89 11.91
N ALA A 239 11.12 -11.57 11.93
CA ALA A 239 9.81 -10.94 12.01
C ALA A 239 8.95 -11.26 10.78
N VAL A 240 9.50 -11.13 9.57
CA VAL A 240 8.78 -11.44 8.32
C VAL A 240 8.47 -12.94 8.22
N GLN A 241 9.43 -13.80 8.58
CA GLN A 241 9.24 -15.25 8.54
C GLN A 241 8.14 -15.71 9.50
N SER A 242 8.09 -15.15 10.72
CA SER A 242 7.06 -15.51 11.71
C SER A 242 5.64 -15.16 11.26
N LEU A 243 5.48 -14.13 10.43
CA LEU A 243 4.18 -13.73 9.90
C LEU A 243 3.70 -14.58 8.71
N GLY A 244 4.59 -15.33 8.06
CA GLY A 244 4.27 -16.22 6.93
C GLY A 244 3.76 -15.52 5.66
N HIS A 245 3.73 -14.19 5.64
CA HIS A 245 3.18 -13.37 4.56
C HIS A 245 3.99 -12.08 4.35
N VAL A 246 3.91 -11.55 3.14
CA VAL A 246 4.57 -10.29 2.77
C VAL A 246 4.02 -9.11 3.59
N ALA A 247 4.92 -8.32 4.19
CA ALA A 247 4.66 -7.01 4.77
C ALA A 247 5.26 -5.95 3.84
N GLU A 248 4.42 -5.28 3.05
CA GLU A 248 4.88 -4.38 1.97
C GLU A 248 5.71 -3.20 2.48
N GLY A 249 5.47 -2.74 3.72
CA GLY A 249 6.25 -1.68 4.35
C GLY A 249 7.73 -2.00 4.48
N VAL A 250 8.09 -3.27 4.70
CA VAL A 250 9.49 -3.72 4.79
C VAL A 250 10.23 -3.50 3.47
N TYR A 251 9.59 -3.78 2.34
CA TYR A 251 10.18 -3.60 1.02
C TYR A 251 10.13 -2.14 0.56
N SER A 252 9.08 -1.40 0.94
CA SER A 252 8.90 -0.01 0.51
C SER A 252 9.73 1.00 1.30
N ALA A 253 10.13 0.69 2.54
CA ALA A 253 10.76 1.65 3.45
C ALA A 253 12.02 2.29 2.84
N ARG A 254 12.92 1.47 2.31
CA ARG A 254 14.17 1.96 1.70
C ARG A 254 13.90 2.83 0.47
N THR A 255 12.97 2.43 -0.39
CA THR A 255 12.60 3.21 -1.59
C THR A 255 11.95 4.54 -1.21
N VAL A 256 11.09 4.57 -0.18
CA VAL A 256 10.51 5.81 0.35
C VAL A 256 11.61 6.79 0.76
N VAL A 257 12.60 6.32 1.52
CA VAL A 257 13.72 7.16 1.98
C VAL A 257 14.59 7.60 0.81
N GLN A 258 14.93 6.71 -0.12
CA GLN A 258 15.74 7.06 -1.30
C GLN A 258 15.06 8.11 -2.18
N ARG A 259 13.75 7.98 -2.43
CA ARG A 259 12.99 8.99 -3.20
C ARG A 259 12.91 10.32 -2.45
N ALA A 260 12.70 10.29 -1.14
CA ALA A 260 12.70 11.49 -0.31
C ALA A 260 14.05 12.22 -0.35
N GLN A 261 15.14 11.50 -0.22
CA GLN A 261 16.50 12.05 -0.31
C GLN A 261 16.79 12.68 -1.67
N ALA A 262 16.40 11.99 -2.77
CA ALA A 262 16.57 12.51 -4.11
C ALA A 262 15.80 13.83 -4.36
N LEU A 263 14.73 14.07 -3.59
CA LEU A 263 13.90 15.28 -3.66
C LEU A 263 14.22 16.31 -2.56
N GLY A 264 15.21 16.04 -1.69
CA GLY A 264 15.52 16.90 -0.55
C GLY A 264 14.43 16.94 0.52
N VAL A 265 13.60 15.89 0.63
CA VAL A 265 12.50 15.83 1.60
C VAL A 265 12.94 15.09 2.85
N GLU A 266 12.79 15.72 4.02
CA GLU A 266 13.07 15.09 5.31
C GLU A 266 11.94 14.13 5.72
N MET A 267 12.31 12.87 5.98
CA MET A 267 11.41 11.82 6.46
C MET A 267 12.04 11.07 7.65
N PRO A 268 12.18 11.72 8.82
CA PRO A 268 12.88 11.15 9.96
C PRO A 268 12.25 9.86 10.50
N ILE A 269 10.92 9.73 10.50
CA ILE A 269 10.25 8.50 10.96
C ILE A 269 10.50 7.36 9.96
N ALA A 270 10.38 7.62 8.66
CA ALA A 270 10.68 6.61 7.64
C ALA A 270 12.15 6.17 7.69
N MET A 271 13.10 7.10 7.89
CA MET A 271 14.51 6.79 8.07
C MET A 271 14.76 5.93 9.29
N ALA A 272 14.11 6.24 10.42
CA ALA A 272 14.17 5.46 11.64
C ALA A 272 13.70 4.01 11.42
N VAL A 273 12.63 3.83 10.67
CA VAL A 273 12.16 2.47 10.28
C VAL A 273 13.21 1.74 9.45
N VAL A 274 13.85 2.41 8.49
CA VAL A 274 14.93 1.78 7.69
C VAL A 274 16.08 1.35 8.58
N GLN A 275 16.55 2.20 9.51
CA GLN A 275 17.63 1.86 10.43
C GLN A 275 17.31 0.62 11.30
N LEU A 276 16.06 0.51 11.74
CA LEU A 276 15.59 -0.67 12.47
C LEU A 276 15.57 -1.93 11.60
N LEU A 277 15.04 -1.83 10.39
CA LEU A 277 14.97 -2.94 9.44
C LEU A 277 16.37 -3.41 9.04
N ASP A 278 17.33 -2.49 8.90
CA ASP A 278 18.73 -2.81 8.57
C ASP A 278 19.54 -3.29 9.77
N GLY A 279 18.97 -3.23 10.99
CA GLY A 279 19.68 -3.57 12.23
C GLY A 279 20.83 -2.62 12.58
N THR A 280 20.86 -1.42 11.97
CA THR A 280 21.91 -0.41 12.21
C THR A 280 21.65 0.45 13.46
N ALA A 281 20.43 0.41 13.99
CA ALA A 281 20.07 1.05 15.26
C ALA A 281 19.08 0.18 16.05
N SER A 282 19.19 0.24 17.37
CA SER A 282 18.24 -0.41 18.27
C SER A 282 16.94 0.41 18.38
N PRO A 283 15.84 -0.19 18.84
CA PRO A 283 14.59 0.52 19.12
C PRO A 283 14.77 1.76 20.02
N GLN A 284 15.59 1.64 21.06
CA GLN A 284 15.87 2.72 22.01
C GLN A 284 16.69 3.85 21.38
N GLN A 285 17.69 3.51 20.55
CA GLN A 285 18.50 4.50 19.82
C GLN A 285 17.64 5.30 18.83
N VAL A 286 16.75 4.64 18.09
CA VAL A 286 15.82 5.30 17.18
C VAL A 286 14.87 6.24 17.92
N LEU A 287 14.29 5.79 19.02
CA LEU A 287 13.41 6.63 19.84
C LEU A 287 14.17 7.86 20.34
N HIS A 288 15.37 7.67 20.90
CA HIS A 288 16.20 8.77 21.41
C HIS A 288 16.54 9.77 20.29
N ALA A 289 16.91 9.30 19.11
CA ALA A 289 17.22 10.14 17.96
C ALA A 289 16.01 10.97 17.49
N LEU A 290 14.80 10.38 17.47
CA LEU A 290 13.58 11.09 17.10
C LEU A 290 13.19 12.16 18.14
N MET A 291 13.31 11.84 19.42
CA MET A 291 12.97 12.75 20.52
C MET A 291 14.02 13.85 20.75
N GLY A 292 15.28 13.60 20.41
CA GLY A 292 16.38 14.54 20.54
C GLY A 292 16.49 15.56 19.40
N ARG A 293 15.58 15.59 18.44
CA ARG A 293 15.55 16.57 17.34
C ARG A 293 15.22 17.97 17.89
N ASP A 294 15.83 18.98 17.26
CA ASP A 294 15.55 20.37 17.62
C ASP A 294 14.04 20.69 17.46
N PRO A 295 13.52 21.54 18.36
CA PRO A 295 12.14 22.03 18.24
C PRO A 295 11.93 22.73 16.90
N LYS A 296 10.84 22.37 16.22
CA LYS A 296 10.43 22.97 14.93
C LYS A 296 9.00 23.48 15.04
N GLY A 297 8.61 24.39 14.14
CA GLY A 297 7.21 24.75 13.97
C GLY A 297 6.37 23.52 13.62
N GLU A 298 5.11 23.48 14.04
CA GLU A 298 4.22 22.33 13.79
C GLU A 298 4.03 22.05 12.30
N TYR A 299 4.01 23.09 11.47
CA TYR A 299 3.68 23.04 10.04
C TYR A 299 4.93 23.23 9.12
N VAL A 300 6.11 22.98 9.64
CA VAL A 300 7.37 23.10 8.87
C VAL A 300 7.87 21.73 8.42
#